data_fbbe0fdfc9d6b008404649dffc519c6c
#
_entry.id   fbbe0fdfc9d6b008404649dffc519c6c
#
_cell.length_a   1.000
_cell.length_b   1.000
_cell.length_c   1.000
_cell.angle_alpha   90.00
_cell.angle_beta   90.00
_cell.angle_gamma   90.00
#
_symmetry.space_group_name_H-M   'P 1'
#
loop_
_entity.id
_entity.type
_entity.pdbx_description
1 polymer ?
#
loop_
_entity_poly.entity_id
_entity_poly.type
_entity_poly.pdbx_seq_one_letter_code
_entity_poly.pdbx_strand_id
1 'polypeptide(L)'
;PDGIYVDGTLGGAGHSFEIAKRLTEGGRLIGIDQDQDAIKAATKKLALYSDRVTIVHDNYEHIKEVLDSLGIEKVNGILLDLGVSSYQLDTEERGFSYRSDDAPLDMRMDQSSDFTAEDLLNTYSEKDLSRIIRDYGEEKFADRIAANIVKERPLKTTGDLNRIIRESIPEKFRRTGGNPSKRTFQAIRIELNRELSVLTDTIDTMIDLLDEDGRLAVITFHSLEDRIVKSHFKRTEYPCTCPPDFPVCVCGNISKGYQLTKKPILPTEEELEKNKRSKSAKLRVFVRATSETSQPVRRSR
;
A
#
# COMPACT_ATOMS: atom_id res chain seq x y z
N PRO A 1 -4.53 -21.56 -13.00
CA PRO A 1 -5.58 -20.90 -13.79
C PRO A 1 -6.99 -21.08 -13.21
N ASP A 2 -7.25 -22.19 -12.49
CA ASP A 2 -8.51 -22.58 -11.87
C ASP A 2 -8.59 -22.25 -10.36
N GLY A 3 -7.60 -21.53 -9.86
CA GLY A 3 -7.56 -21.08 -8.47
C GLY A 3 -8.39 -19.83 -8.20
N ILE A 4 -8.44 -19.46 -6.91
CA ILE A 4 -9.10 -18.25 -6.41
C ILE A 4 -8.02 -17.21 -6.11
N TYR A 5 -8.19 -16.00 -6.65
CA TYR A 5 -7.24 -14.91 -6.49
C TYR A 5 -7.93 -13.66 -5.95
N VAL A 6 -7.20 -12.87 -5.19
CA VAL A 6 -7.66 -11.57 -4.68
C VAL A 6 -6.70 -10.49 -5.17
N ASP A 7 -7.26 -9.42 -5.73
CA ASP A 7 -6.58 -8.15 -5.93
C ASP A 7 -7.13 -7.17 -4.90
N GLY A 8 -6.36 -6.90 -3.85
CA GLY A 8 -6.78 -6.05 -2.72
C GLY A 8 -6.69 -4.56 -3.02
N THR A 9 -6.13 -4.19 -4.18
CA THR A 9 -5.93 -2.82 -4.64
C THR A 9 -6.29 -2.71 -6.11
N LEU A 10 -7.55 -3.01 -6.42
CA LEU A 10 -8.05 -3.21 -7.78
C LEU A 10 -7.73 -2.06 -8.74
N GLY A 11 -7.83 -0.81 -8.26
CA GLY A 11 -7.56 0.38 -9.04
C GLY A 11 -8.30 0.39 -10.37
N GLY A 12 -7.61 0.78 -11.44
CA GLY A 12 -8.14 0.69 -12.80
C GLY A 12 -8.11 -0.73 -13.41
N ALA A 13 -7.98 -1.76 -12.57
CA ALA A 13 -7.95 -3.19 -12.95
C ALA A 13 -6.87 -3.56 -13.98
N GLY A 14 -5.69 -2.97 -13.89
CA GLY A 14 -4.57 -3.31 -14.78
C GLY A 14 -4.12 -4.75 -14.59
N HIS A 15 -3.72 -5.08 -13.38
CA HIS A 15 -3.28 -6.42 -12.98
C HIS A 15 -4.45 -7.41 -13.01
N SER A 16 -5.60 -7.03 -12.50
CA SER A 16 -6.82 -7.85 -12.48
C SER A 16 -7.26 -8.30 -13.87
N PHE A 17 -7.14 -7.44 -14.88
CA PHE A 17 -7.44 -7.80 -16.27
C PHE A 17 -6.51 -8.89 -16.80
N GLU A 18 -5.22 -8.79 -16.50
CA GLU A 18 -4.24 -9.79 -16.91
C GLU A 18 -4.40 -11.12 -16.16
N ILE A 19 -4.86 -11.07 -14.90
CA ILE A 19 -5.23 -12.28 -14.13
C ILE A 19 -6.48 -12.91 -14.76
N ALA A 20 -7.56 -12.14 -14.94
CA ALA A 20 -8.84 -12.63 -15.47
C ALA A 20 -8.70 -13.32 -16.83
N LYS A 21 -7.84 -12.80 -17.72
CA LYS A 21 -7.51 -13.41 -19.02
C LYS A 21 -6.91 -14.82 -18.91
N ARG A 22 -6.26 -15.13 -17.79
CA ARG A 22 -5.55 -16.39 -17.57
C ARG A 22 -6.37 -17.39 -16.77
N LEU A 23 -7.50 -16.96 -16.20
CA LEU A 23 -8.40 -17.85 -15.47
C LEU A 23 -9.13 -18.79 -16.44
N THR A 24 -9.24 -20.03 -16.01
CA THR A 24 -10.09 -21.04 -16.66
C THR A 24 -11.51 -21.00 -16.05
N GLU A 25 -12.39 -21.91 -16.50
CA GLU A 25 -13.79 -21.96 -16.08
C GLU A 25 -13.98 -22.11 -14.57
N GLY A 26 -13.07 -22.80 -13.87
CA GLY A 26 -13.08 -22.97 -12.40
C GLY A 26 -12.44 -21.80 -11.63
N GLY A 27 -11.71 -20.91 -12.31
CA GLY A 27 -10.97 -19.84 -11.68
C GLY A 27 -11.83 -18.65 -11.29
N ARG A 28 -11.50 -18.00 -10.16
CA ARG A 28 -12.22 -16.81 -9.65
C ARG A 28 -11.25 -15.70 -9.28
N LEU A 29 -11.66 -14.46 -9.50
CA LEU A 29 -10.94 -13.26 -9.06
C LEU A 29 -11.87 -12.39 -8.22
N ILE A 30 -11.42 -12.00 -7.05
CA ILE A 30 -12.07 -11.03 -6.19
C ILE A 30 -11.23 -9.74 -6.23
N GLY A 31 -11.81 -8.65 -6.72
CA GLY A 31 -11.18 -7.33 -6.73
C GLY A 31 -11.78 -6.46 -5.65
N ILE A 32 -10.94 -5.88 -4.79
CA ILE A 32 -11.34 -5.00 -3.69
C ILE A 32 -10.72 -3.63 -3.92
N ASP A 33 -11.51 -2.57 -3.78
CA ASP A 33 -11.03 -1.19 -3.74
C ASP A 33 -11.95 -0.31 -2.92
N GLN A 34 -11.38 0.64 -2.21
CA GLN A 34 -12.12 1.63 -1.42
C GLN A 34 -12.53 2.86 -2.25
N ASP A 35 -11.97 3.04 -3.45
CA ASP A 35 -12.25 4.16 -4.34
C ASP A 35 -13.38 3.80 -5.32
N GLN A 36 -14.52 4.50 -5.21
CA GLN A 36 -15.66 4.28 -6.10
C GLN A 36 -15.33 4.54 -7.58
N ASP A 37 -14.42 5.45 -7.89
CA ASP A 37 -14.04 5.71 -9.27
C ASP A 37 -13.22 4.54 -9.83
N ALA A 38 -12.36 3.94 -9.00
CA ALA A 38 -11.66 2.70 -9.33
C ALA A 38 -12.66 1.56 -9.59
N ILE A 39 -13.65 1.37 -8.71
CA ILE A 39 -14.71 0.35 -8.87
C ILE A 39 -15.46 0.52 -10.20
N LYS A 40 -15.87 1.73 -10.54
CA LYS A 40 -16.57 2.02 -11.83
C LYS A 40 -15.69 1.69 -13.04
N ALA A 41 -14.42 2.11 -12.99
CA ALA A 41 -13.46 1.85 -14.07
C ALA A 41 -13.19 0.34 -14.23
N ALA A 42 -12.95 -0.36 -13.13
CA ALA A 42 -12.70 -1.79 -13.09
C ALA A 42 -13.91 -2.59 -13.59
N THR A 43 -15.11 -2.27 -13.15
CA THR A 43 -16.36 -2.93 -13.61
C THR A 43 -16.48 -2.86 -15.14
N LYS A 44 -16.23 -1.70 -15.72
CA LYS A 44 -16.25 -1.52 -17.17
C LYS A 44 -15.16 -2.34 -17.88
N LYS A 45 -13.94 -2.32 -17.33
CA LYS A 45 -12.79 -3.00 -17.93
C LYS A 45 -12.89 -4.52 -17.85
N LEU A 46 -13.45 -5.05 -16.76
CA LEU A 46 -13.58 -6.49 -16.51
C LEU A 46 -14.93 -7.06 -16.95
N ALA A 47 -15.78 -6.29 -17.63
CA ALA A 47 -17.13 -6.71 -18.03
C ALA A 47 -17.17 -8.04 -18.82
N LEU A 48 -16.17 -8.32 -19.66
CA LEU A 48 -16.05 -9.57 -20.41
C LEU A 48 -15.75 -10.80 -19.53
N TYR A 49 -15.37 -10.60 -18.29
CA TYR A 49 -15.00 -11.64 -17.32
C TYR A 49 -15.93 -11.64 -16.09
N SER A 50 -17.12 -11.02 -16.20
CA SER A 50 -18.07 -10.87 -15.10
C SER A 50 -18.59 -12.21 -14.55
N ASP A 51 -18.47 -13.29 -15.30
CA ASP A 51 -18.79 -14.66 -14.88
C ASP A 51 -17.83 -15.22 -13.83
N ARG A 52 -16.59 -14.70 -13.77
CA ARG A 52 -15.51 -15.18 -12.89
C ARG A 52 -14.86 -14.11 -12.04
N VAL A 53 -15.30 -12.86 -12.15
CA VAL A 53 -14.78 -11.71 -11.39
C VAL A 53 -15.87 -11.14 -10.48
N THR A 54 -15.56 -11.04 -9.20
CA THR A 54 -16.40 -10.33 -8.21
C THR A 54 -15.68 -9.05 -7.80
N ILE A 55 -16.37 -7.92 -7.89
CA ILE A 55 -15.81 -6.61 -7.49
C ILE A 55 -16.51 -6.15 -6.21
N VAL A 56 -15.73 -5.79 -5.20
CA VAL A 56 -16.21 -5.37 -3.88
C VAL A 56 -15.70 -3.97 -3.58
N HIS A 57 -16.60 -3.06 -3.23
CA HIS A 57 -16.26 -1.72 -2.75
C HIS A 57 -16.00 -1.79 -1.24
N ASP A 58 -14.75 -1.96 -0.85
CA ASP A 58 -14.30 -2.05 0.53
C ASP A 58 -12.79 -1.78 0.61
N ASN A 59 -12.26 -1.69 1.81
CA ASN A 59 -10.81 -1.67 2.06
C ASN A 59 -10.29 -3.10 2.23
N TYR A 60 -9.08 -3.37 1.73
CA TYR A 60 -8.45 -4.69 1.90
C TYR A 60 -8.19 -5.06 3.38
N GLU A 61 -8.32 -4.12 4.32
CA GLU A 61 -8.31 -4.44 5.75
C GLU A 61 -9.42 -5.43 6.14
N HIS A 62 -10.53 -5.45 5.40
CA HIS A 62 -11.65 -6.36 5.59
C HIS A 62 -11.62 -7.58 4.66
N ILE A 63 -10.44 -7.93 4.13
CA ILE A 63 -10.29 -9.05 3.17
C ILE A 63 -10.89 -10.35 3.71
N LYS A 64 -10.74 -10.62 5.02
CA LYS A 64 -11.29 -11.82 5.64
C LYS A 64 -12.82 -11.82 5.61
N GLU A 65 -13.43 -10.74 6.02
CA GLU A 65 -14.89 -10.55 6.04
C GLU A 65 -15.48 -10.63 4.64
N VAL A 66 -14.79 -10.05 3.66
CA VAL A 66 -15.17 -10.14 2.23
C VAL A 66 -15.16 -11.59 1.77
N LEU A 67 -14.10 -12.34 2.02
CA LEU A 67 -14.01 -13.75 1.64
C LEU A 67 -15.02 -14.63 2.38
N ASP A 68 -15.20 -14.42 3.68
CA ASP A 68 -16.21 -15.11 4.48
C ASP A 68 -17.63 -14.91 3.91
N SER A 69 -17.97 -13.70 3.49
CA SER A 69 -19.27 -13.39 2.87
C SER A 69 -19.51 -14.10 1.53
N LEU A 70 -18.42 -14.46 0.84
CA LEU A 70 -18.44 -15.20 -0.42
C LEU A 70 -18.30 -16.73 -0.23
N GLY A 71 -18.20 -17.19 1.03
CA GLY A 71 -18.01 -18.60 1.35
C GLY A 71 -16.63 -19.15 0.95
N ILE A 72 -15.60 -18.28 0.95
CA ILE A 72 -14.24 -18.62 0.54
C ILE A 72 -13.34 -18.65 1.79
N GLU A 73 -12.85 -19.81 2.14
CA GLU A 73 -11.95 -19.99 3.29
C GLU A 73 -10.48 -19.73 2.95
N LYS A 74 -10.06 -20.13 1.74
CA LYS A 74 -8.67 -20.03 1.28
C LYS A 74 -8.58 -19.54 -0.16
N VAL A 75 -7.45 -18.90 -0.48
CA VAL A 75 -7.16 -18.38 -1.81
C VAL A 75 -5.77 -18.78 -2.28
N ASN A 76 -5.59 -18.95 -3.58
CA ASN A 76 -4.32 -19.36 -4.19
C ASN A 76 -3.35 -18.19 -4.42
N GLY A 77 -3.86 -16.97 -4.41
CA GLY A 77 -3.00 -15.80 -4.51
C GLY A 77 -3.68 -14.51 -4.10
N ILE A 78 -2.88 -13.62 -3.52
CA ILE A 78 -3.29 -12.26 -3.15
C ILE A 78 -2.27 -11.29 -3.75
N LEU A 79 -2.77 -10.24 -4.38
CA LEU A 79 -1.98 -9.14 -4.92
C LEU A 79 -2.33 -7.85 -4.20
N LEU A 80 -1.31 -7.10 -3.79
CA LEU A 80 -1.42 -5.70 -3.40
C LEU A 80 -0.49 -4.86 -4.26
N ASP A 81 -1.04 -3.84 -4.92
CA ASP A 81 -0.31 -2.78 -5.62
C ASP A 81 -0.54 -1.48 -4.86
N LEU A 82 0.35 -1.19 -3.88
CA LEU A 82 0.14 -0.16 -2.87
C LEU A 82 0.29 1.26 -3.44
N GLY A 83 -0.23 2.21 -2.70
CA GLY A 83 -0.14 3.63 -3.01
C GLY A 83 -1.32 4.16 -3.80
N VAL A 84 -1.08 5.19 -4.62
CA VAL A 84 -2.12 5.90 -5.36
C VAL A 84 -2.19 5.46 -6.81
N SER A 85 -3.40 5.37 -7.35
CA SER A 85 -3.60 5.07 -8.77
C SER A 85 -3.18 6.27 -9.65
N SER A 86 -2.87 5.97 -10.92
CA SER A 86 -2.60 7.03 -11.89
C SER A 86 -3.78 7.99 -12.04
N TYR A 87 -5.01 7.47 -11.97
CA TYR A 87 -6.22 8.29 -12.03
C TYR A 87 -6.30 9.29 -10.87
N GLN A 88 -6.04 8.86 -9.63
CA GLN A 88 -6.02 9.75 -8.47
C GLN A 88 -4.98 10.86 -8.60
N LEU A 89 -3.80 10.55 -9.18
CA LEU A 89 -2.74 11.55 -9.40
C LEU A 89 -3.04 12.52 -10.55
N ASP A 90 -3.77 12.07 -11.56
CA ASP A 90 -4.05 12.85 -12.78
C ASP A 90 -5.36 13.64 -12.68
N THR A 91 -6.21 13.34 -11.69
CA THR A 91 -7.47 14.04 -11.42
C THR A 91 -7.21 15.12 -10.38
N GLU A 92 -7.20 16.39 -10.81
CA GLU A 92 -6.83 17.53 -9.96
C GLU A 92 -7.75 17.67 -8.75
N GLU A 93 -9.04 17.44 -8.94
CA GLU A 93 -10.07 17.55 -7.90
C GLU A 93 -9.87 16.56 -6.73
N ARG A 94 -9.07 15.51 -6.94
CA ARG A 94 -8.72 14.54 -5.89
C ARG A 94 -7.60 15.04 -4.96
N GLY A 95 -6.87 16.09 -5.30
CA GLY A 95 -5.86 16.74 -4.47
C GLY A 95 -4.61 15.93 -4.14
N PHE A 96 -4.36 14.79 -4.78
CA PHE A 96 -3.18 13.96 -4.52
C PHE A 96 -1.88 14.53 -5.10
N SER A 97 -2.00 15.38 -6.12
CA SER A 97 -0.85 15.89 -6.86
C SER A 97 -0.40 17.26 -6.33
N TYR A 98 0.90 17.37 -6.07
CA TYR A 98 1.54 18.66 -5.77
C TYR A 98 1.86 19.49 -7.03
N ARG A 99 1.37 19.08 -8.21
CA ARG A 99 1.66 19.76 -9.49
C ARG A 99 0.67 20.87 -9.83
N SER A 100 -0.54 20.79 -9.32
CA SER A 100 -1.56 21.81 -9.41
C SER A 100 -1.57 22.63 -8.12
N ASP A 101 -1.69 23.94 -8.23
CA ASP A 101 -1.78 24.84 -7.07
C ASP A 101 -3.25 25.19 -6.73
N ASP A 102 -4.18 24.96 -7.64
CA ASP A 102 -5.60 25.31 -7.47
C ASP A 102 -6.47 24.11 -7.01
N ALA A 103 -5.87 22.94 -6.87
CA ALA A 103 -6.59 21.74 -6.46
C ALA A 103 -7.01 21.82 -4.98
N PRO A 104 -8.18 21.25 -4.59
CA PRO A 104 -8.58 21.16 -3.20
C PRO A 104 -7.64 20.20 -2.42
N LEU A 105 -7.51 20.42 -1.12
CA LEU A 105 -6.79 19.53 -0.22
C LEU A 105 -7.70 18.36 0.22
N ASP A 106 -8.04 17.47 -0.73
CA ASP A 106 -8.90 16.32 -0.49
C ASP A 106 -8.07 15.09 -0.04
N MET A 107 -7.35 14.47 -0.93
CA MET A 107 -6.48 13.29 -0.76
C MET A 107 -7.17 12.03 -0.18
N ARG A 108 -8.50 11.96 -0.12
CA ARG A 108 -9.22 10.76 0.31
C ARG A 108 -9.18 9.70 -0.79
N MET A 109 -8.81 8.48 -0.44
CA MET A 109 -8.99 7.33 -1.32
C MET A 109 -10.46 6.89 -1.31
N ASP A 110 -11.04 6.75 -0.13
CA ASP A 110 -12.48 6.58 0.06
C ASP A 110 -13.18 7.93 0.17
N GLN A 111 -13.89 8.34 -0.88
CA GLN A 111 -14.62 9.60 -0.93
C GLN A 111 -15.91 9.61 -0.08
N SER A 112 -16.32 8.48 0.48
CA SER A 112 -17.45 8.42 1.42
C SER A 112 -17.08 8.90 2.84
N SER A 113 -15.77 8.97 3.14
CA SER A 113 -15.28 9.58 4.39
C SER A 113 -15.50 11.09 4.37
N ASP A 114 -15.91 11.67 5.48
CA ASP A 114 -16.10 13.12 5.61
C ASP A 114 -14.81 13.89 5.91
N PHE A 115 -13.76 13.22 6.39
CA PHE A 115 -12.50 13.83 6.83
C PHE A 115 -11.50 13.91 5.67
N THR A 116 -11.06 15.12 5.33
CA THR A 116 -10.19 15.43 4.19
C THR A 116 -8.77 15.82 4.63
N ALA A 117 -7.84 15.98 3.67
CA ALA A 117 -6.52 16.56 3.94
C ALA A 117 -6.63 18.03 4.40
N GLU A 118 -7.65 18.78 3.94
CA GLU A 118 -7.94 20.12 4.44
C GLU A 118 -8.24 20.08 5.93
N ASP A 119 -9.12 19.17 6.36
CA ASP A 119 -9.47 19.02 7.77
C ASP A 119 -8.25 18.63 8.60
N LEU A 120 -7.46 17.66 8.14
CA LEU A 120 -6.24 17.21 8.80
C LEU A 120 -5.27 18.39 9.02
N LEU A 121 -4.99 19.15 7.96
CA LEU A 121 -4.06 20.26 8.02
C LEU A 121 -4.56 21.42 8.90
N ASN A 122 -5.88 21.64 8.94
CA ASN A 122 -6.47 22.73 9.69
C ASN A 122 -6.79 22.38 11.16
N THR A 123 -6.86 21.09 11.53
CA THR A 123 -7.27 20.67 12.88
C THR A 123 -6.16 19.99 13.71
N TYR A 124 -5.22 19.27 13.07
CA TYR A 124 -4.15 18.58 13.80
C TYR A 124 -3.26 19.57 14.57
N SER A 125 -2.75 19.12 15.74
CA SER A 125 -1.77 19.90 16.48
C SER A 125 -0.44 20.05 15.70
N GLU A 126 0.34 21.11 16.00
CA GLU A 126 1.69 21.26 15.43
C GLU A 126 2.55 20.02 15.68
N LYS A 127 2.45 19.46 16.89
CA LYS A 127 3.17 18.25 17.29
C LYS A 127 2.80 17.04 16.42
N ASP A 128 1.50 16.83 16.15
CA ASP A 128 1.03 15.73 15.32
C ASP A 128 1.43 15.92 13.86
N LEU A 129 1.29 17.14 13.33
CA LEU A 129 1.75 17.46 11.97
C LEU A 129 3.26 17.23 11.84
N SER A 130 4.07 17.69 12.80
CA SER A 130 5.51 17.45 12.78
C SER A 130 5.83 15.96 12.82
N ARG A 131 5.14 15.17 13.67
CA ARG A 131 5.30 13.73 13.76
C ARG A 131 5.03 13.06 12.41
N ILE A 132 3.87 13.28 11.80
CA ILE A 132 3.51 12.62 10.54
C ILE A 132 4.45 13.03 9.39
N ILE A 133 4.80 14.31 9.30
CA ILE A 133 5.72 14.80 8.25
C ILE A 133 7.12 14.21 8.41
N ARG A 134 7.58 14.03 9.65
CA ARG A 134 8.87 13.38 9.94
C ARG A 134 8.83 11.88 9.69
N ASP A 135 7.84 11.18 10.25
CA ASP A 135 7.80 9.73 10.28
C ASP A 135 7.35 9.13 8.94
N TYR A 136 6.34 9.74 8.29
CA TYR A 136 5.78 9.24 7.02
C TYR A 136 6.35 9.94 5.78
N GLY A 137 6.81 11.16 5.92
CA GLY A 137 7.49 11.89 4.86
C GLY A 137 9.00 11.69 4.85
N GLU A 138 9.58 11.20 5.95
CA GLU A 138 11.04 11.20 6.17
C GLU A 138 11.64 12.59 5.89
N GLU A 139 10.89 13.67 6.26
CA GLU A 139 11.24 15.06 5.97
C GLU A 139 12.00 15.70 7.15
N LYS A 140 13.19 16.22 6.86
CA LYS A 140 14.08 16.80 7.86
C LYS A 140 13.58 18.12 8.44
N PHE A 141 12.80 18.86 7.67
CA PHE A 141 12.25 20.15 8.05
C PHE A 141 10.84 20.08 8.61
N ALA A 142 10.44 18.91 9.10
CA ALA A 142 9.08 18.61 9.57
C ALA A 142 8.58 19.62 10.61
N ASP A 143 9.39 19.95 11.62
CA ASP A 143 8.99 20.91 12.67
C ASP A 143 8.69 22.30 12.10
N ARG A 144 9.53 22.75 11.20
CA ARG A 144 9.36 24.08 10.58
C ARG A 144 8.15 24.11 9.64
N ILE A 145 7.92 23.04 8.89
CA ILE A 145 6.74 22.91 8.01
C ILE A 145 5.48 22.90 8.88
N ALA A 146 5.43 22.09 9.93
CA ALA A 146 4.29 22.01 10.84
C ALA A 146 3.97 23.36 11.52
N ALA A 147 4.97 24.05 12.05
CA ALA A 147 4.81 25.37 12.66
C ALA A 147 4.24 26.39 11.67
N ASN A 148 4.75 26.40 10.43
CA ASN A 148 4.27 27.32 9.40
C ASN A 148 2.85 26.95 8.93
N ILE A 149 2.49 25.66 8.82
CA ILE A 149 1.11 25.24 8.55
C ILE A 149 0.16 25.81 9.61
N VAL A 150 0.46 25.60 10.89
CA VAL A 150 -0.39 26.09 11.98
C VAL A 150 -0.52 27.61 11.99
N LYS A 151 0.57 28.32 11.71
CA LYS A 151 0.61 29.78 11.66
C LYS A 151 -0.24 30.36 10.53
N GLU A 152 -0.31 29.67 9.40
CA GLU A 152 -0.94 30.19 8.18
C GLU A 152 -2.33 29.62 7.89
N ARG A 153 -2.92 28.93 8.85
CA ARG A 153 -4.31 28.42 8.75
C ARG A 153 -5.30 29.57 8.54
N PRO A 154 -6.40 29.33 7.80
CA PRO A 154 -6.78 28.07 7.15
C PRO A 154 -6.12 27.86 5.78
N LEU A 155 -5.69 26.63 5.51
CA LEU A 155 -5.25 26.18 4.20
C LEU A 155 -6.46 25.59 3.43
N LYS A 156 -6.57 25.85 2.13
CA LYS A 156 -7.67 25.37 1.27
C LYS A 156 -7.19 24.61 0.04
N THR A 157 -6.06 25.01 -0.53
CA THR A 157 -5.58 24.48 -1.79
C THR A 157 -4.22 23.80 -1.65
N THR A 158 -3.91 22.95 -2.61
CA THR A 158 -2.58 22.36 -2.75
C THR A 158 -1.50 23.45 -2.91
N GLY A 159 -1.83 24.59 -3.51
CA GLY A 159 -0.96 25.75 -3.64
C GLY A 159 -0.59 26.38 -2.30
N ASP A 160 -1.55 26.52 -1.37
CA ASP A 160 -1.27 26.98 -0.02
C ASP A 160 -0.21 26.11 0.65
N LEU A 161 -0.42 24.78 0.58
CA LEU A 161 0.51 23.83 1.15
C LEU A 161 1.87 23.86 0.45
N ASN A 162 1.90 23.92 -0.90
CA ASN A 162 3.13 24.01 -1.68
C ASN A 162 3.96 25.24 -1.30
N ARG A 163 3.31 26.38 -1.15
CA ARG A 163 3.96 27.65 -0.75
C ARG A 163 4.59 27.51 0.62
N ILE A 164 3.83 27.04 1.61
CA ILE A 164 4.31 26.84 2.99
C ILE A 164 5.52 25.90 3.03
N ILE A 165 5.45 24.77 2.32
CA ILE A 165 6.58 23.82 2.26
C ILE A 165 7.82 24.48 1.65
N ARG A 166 7.64 25.19 0.54
CA ARG A 166 8.74 25.87 -0.15
C ARG A 166 9.42 26.91 0.72
N GLU A 167 8.66 27.71 1.47
CA GLU A 167 9.16 28.72 2.39
C GLU A 167 9.83 28.11 3.64
N SER A 168 9.37 26.93 4.05
CA SER A 168 9.91 26.20 5.21
C SER A 168 11.26 25.54 4.93
N ILE A 169 11.54 25.15 3.68
CA ILE A 169 12.76 24.44 3.32
C ILE A 169 13.79 25.43 2.76
N PRO A 170 15.00 25.52 3.34
CA PRO A 170 16.05 26.42 2.86
C PRO A 170 16.40 26.15 1.38
N GLU A 171 16.69 27.22 0.63
CA GLU A 171 16.91 27.16 -0.81
C GLU A 171 17.99 26.15 -1.23
N LYS A 172 19.07 26.04 -0.44
CA LYS A 172 20.16 25.09 -0.66
C LYS A 172 19.65 23.64 -0.79
N PHE A 173 18.63 23.26 -0.01
CA PHE A 173 18.09 21.90 0.01
C PHE A 173 17.01 21.71 -1.06
N ARG A 174 16.34 22.78 -1.49
CA ARG A 174 15.34 22.74 -2.57
C ARG A 174 15.97 22.46 -3.93
N ARG A 175 17.20 22.95 -4.16
CA ARG A 175 17.90 22.81 -5.45
C ARG A 175 18.44 21.39 -5.69
N THR A 176 18.69 20.59 -4.65
CA THR A 176 19.37 19.30 -4.76
C THR A 176 18.48 18.07 -4.59
N GLY A 177 17.23 18.23 -4.15
CA GLY A 177 16.39 17.14 -3.62
C GLY A 177 15.14 16.76 -4.43
N GLY A 178 14.94 17.26 -5.65
CA GLY A 178 13.68 17.09 -6.37
C GLY A 178 12.57 18.02 -5.85
N ASN A 179 11.29 17.71 -6.13
CA ASN A 179 10.20 18.55 -5.66
C ASN A 179 10.07 18.48 -4.13
N PRO A 180 10.19 19.61 -3.41
CA PRO A 180 10.17 19.63 -1.94
C PRO A 180 8.83 19.19 -1.35
N SER A 181 7.72 19.34 -2.08
CA SER A 181 6.39 18.97 -1.60
C SER A 181 6.14 17.46 -1.55
N LYS A 182 6.89 16.68 -2.33
CA LYS A 182 6.65 15.23 -2.46
C LYS A 182 6.52 14.51 -1.13
N ARG A 183 7.44 14.78 -0.19
CA ARG A 183 7.50 14.10 1.11
C ARG A 183 6.34 14.48 2.03
N THR A 184 5.99 15.77 2.07
CA THR A 184 4.89 16.24 2.91
C THR A 184 3.54 15.76 2.38
N PHE A 185 3.31 15.80 1.05
CA PHE A 185 2.10 15.24 0.43
C PHE A 185 1.98 13.73 0.72
N GLN A 186 3.07 12.98 0.59
CA GLN A 186 3.10 11.57 0.97
C GLN A 186 2.71 11.36 2.43
N ALA A 187 3.25 12.16 3.34
CA ALA A 187 2.98 12.04 4.78
C ALA A 187 1.50 12.26 5.12
N ILE A 188 0.90 13.32 4.55
CA ILE A 188 -0.50 13.66 4.76
C ILE A 188 -1.39 12.54 4.19
N ARG A 189 -1.10 12.07 2.98
CA ARG A 189 -1.83 10.99 2.32
C ARG A 189 -1.81 9.70 3.15
N ILE A 190 -0.63 9.31 3.63
CA ILE A 190 -0.44 8.09 4.45
C ILE A 190 -1.25 8.18 5.75
N GLU A 191 -1.20 9.32 6.44
CA GLU A 191 -1.96 9.51 7.69
C GLU A 191 -3.47 9.47 7.41
N LEU A 192 -3.93 10.26 6.44
CA LEU A 192 -5.34 10.40 6.11
C LEU A 192 -5.99 9.06 5.74
N ASN A 193 -5.30 8.29 4.90
CA ASN A 193 -5.82 7.01 4.39
C ASN A 193 -5.36 5.79 5.21
N ARG A 194 -4.69 6.00 6.35
CA ARG A 194 -4.22 4.94 7.25
C ARG A 194 -3.36 3.86 6.56
N GLU A 195 -2.66 4.22 5.47
CA GLU A 195 -2.03 3.28 4.54
C GLU A 195 -1.08 2.30 5.24
N LEU A 196 -0.23 2.78 6.17
CA LEU A 196 0.74 1.93 6.85
C LEU A 196 0.15 1.08 7.97
N SER A 197 -0.84 1.60 8.72
CA SER A 197 -1.51 0.83 9.77
C SER A 197 -2.33 -0.31 9.18
N VAL A 198 -3.14 -0.03 8.16
CA VAL A 198 -3.91 -1.05 7.43
C VAL A 198 -2.99 -2.14 6.89
N LEU A 199 -1.89 -1.77 6.24
CA LEU A 199 -0.91 -2.73 5.73
C LEU A 199 -0.31 -3.59 6.85
N THR A 200 0.10 -2.96 7.96
CA THR A 200 0.71 -3.65 9.10
C THR A 200 -0.25 -4.66 9.73
N ASP A 201 -1.50 -4.28 9.90
CA ASP A 201 -2.50 -5.07 10.62
C ASP A 201 -3.04 -6.24 9.75
N THR A 202 -2.94 -6.13 8.42
CA THR A 202 -3.59 -7.08 7.51
C THR A 202 -2.65 -8.15 6.90
N ILE A 203 -1.34 -7.89 6.79
CA ILE A 203 -0.39 -8.83 6.13
C ILE A 203 -0.45 -10.25 6.73
N ASP A 204 -0.46 -10.37 8.04
CA ASP A 204 -0.45 -11.68 8.71
C ASP A 204 -1.77 -12.44 8.44
N THR A 205 -2.90 -11.74 8.43
CA THR A 205 -4.21 -12.27 8.03
C THR A 205 -4.20 -12.75 6.57
N MET A 206 -3.63 -11.97 5.67
CA MET A 206 -3.52 -12.36 4.25
C MET A 206 -2.70 -13.64 4.08
N ILE A 207 -1.59 -13.78 4.81
CA ILE A 207 -0.79 -15.01 4.77
C ILE A 207 -1.59 -16.20 5.30
N ASP A 208 -2.43 -15.99 6.32
CA ASP A 208 -3.27 -17.04 6.88
C ASP A 208 -4.43 -17.44 5.95
N LEU A 209 -4.91 -16.56 5.09
CA LEU A 209 -5.92 -16.81 4.06
C LEU A 209 -5.37 -17.55 2.84
N LEU A 210 -4.05 -17.62 2.66
CA LEU A 210 -3.47 -18.40 1.56
C LEU A 210 -3.68 -19.90 1.75
N ASP A 211 -4.01 -20.57 0.67
CA ASP A 211 -3.93 -22.01 0.56
C ASP A 211 -2.47 -22.49 0.52
N GLU A 212 -2.22 -23.78 0.63
CA GLU A 212 -0.87 -24.35 0.45
C GLU A 212 -0.29 -23.95 -0.91
N ASP A 213 0.99 -23.58 -0.94
CA ASP A 213 1.68 -23.00 -2.11
C ASP A 213 1.08 -21.70 -2.64
N GLY A 214 0.08 -21.15 -1.99
CA GLY A 214 -0.50 -19.84 -2.30
C GLY A 214 0.51 -18.72 -2.12
N ARG A 215 0.34 -17.62 -2.87
CA ARG A 215 1.30 -16.50 -2.92
C ARG A 215 0.67 -15.18 -2.53
N LEU A 216 1.35 -14.46 -1.64
CA LEU A 216 1.10 -13.03 -1.39
C LEU A 216 2.16 -12.22 -2.14
N ALA A 217 1.73 -11.48 -3.15
CA ALA A 217 2.56 -10.57 -3.93
C ALA A 217 2.23 -9.13 -3.54
N VAL A 218 3.25 -8.37 -3.11
CA VAL A 218 3.07 -6.96 -2.70
C VAL A 218 4.03 -6.07 -3.46
N ILE A 219 3.48 -5.08 -4.17
CA ILE A 219 4.23 -4.02 -4.84
C ILE A 219 4.17 -2.78 -3.93
N THR A 220 5.33 -2.25 -3.60
CA THR A 220 5.50 -1.07 -2.74
C THR A 220 6.18 0.05 -3.51
N PHE A 221 5.92 1.32 -3.17
CA PHE A 221 6.48 2.48 -3.86
C PHE A 221 7.34 3.38 -2.99
N HIS A 222 7.39 3.16 -1.69
CA HIS A 222 8.27 3.89 -0.78
C HIS A 222 8.88 3.00 0.31
N SER A 223 9.89 3.55 1.00
CA SER A 223 10.72 2.84 1.98
C SER A 223 9.94 2.26 3.16
N LEU A 224 8.89 2.96 3.62
CA LEU A 224 8.12 2.55 4.79
C LEU A 224 7.27 1.31 4.49
N GLU A 225 6.56 1.28 3.36
CA GLU A 225 5.83 0.10 2.91
C GLU A 225 6.76 -1.10 2.76
N ASP A 226 7.88 -0.93 2.03
CA ASP A 226 8.86 -2.00 1.79
C ASP A 226 9.43 -2.56 3.10
N ARG A 227 9.65 -1.70 4.10
CA ARG A 227 10.14 -2.08 5.43
C ARG A 227 9.10 -2.93 6.18
N ILE A 228 7.82 -2.54 6.14
CA ILE A 228 6.72 -3.30 6.76
C ILE A 228 6.63 -4.69 6.13
N VAL A 229 6.47 -4.76 4.81
CA VAL A 229 6.34 -6.03 4.07
C VAL A 229 7.54 -6.94 4.35
N LYS A 230 8.76 -6.42 4.21
CA LYS A 230 9.99 -7.18 4.50
C LYS A 230 10.04 -7.71 5.94
N SER A 231 9.63 -6.89 6.91
CA SER A 231 9.64 -7.26 8.32
C SER A 231 8.66 -8.39 8.61
N HIS A 232 7.41 -8.27 8.12
CA HIS A 232 6.36 -9.28 8.28
C HIS A 232 6.75 -10.60 7.61
N PHE A 233 7.17 -10.58 6.35
CA PHE A 233 7.60 -11.77 5.64
C PHE A 233 8.76 -12.49 6.35
N LYS A 234 9.76 -11.70 6.84
CA LYS A 234 10.88 -12.26 7.58
C LYS A 234 10.46 -12.88 8.91
N ARG A 235 9.56 -12.22 9.66
CA ARG A 235 9.05 -12.72 10.93
C ARG A 235 8.24 -13.99 10.74
N THR A 236 7.46 -14.08 9.68
CA THR A 236 6.61 -15.22 9.35
C THR A 236 7.43 -16.41 8.84
N GLU A 237 8.51 -16.16 8.09
CA GLU A 237 9.47 -17.19 7.65
C GLU A 237 10.31 -17.71 8.83
N TYR A 238 10.73 -16.82 9.74
CA TYR A 238 11.56 -17.14 10.91
C TYR A 238 10.87 -16.71 12.21
N PRO A 239 9.82 -17.42 12.65
CA PRO A 239 8.99 -16.98 13.77
C PRO A 239 9.62 -17.24 15.16
N CYS A 240 10.81 -17.83 15.23
CA CYS A 240 11.49 -18.15 16.48
C CYS A 240 11.74 -16.89 17.32
N THR A 241 11.24 -16.90 18.56
CA THR A 241 11.43 -15.83 19.58
C THR A 241 12.43 -16.19 20.66
N CYS A 242 13.07 -17.37 20.60
CA CYS A 242 14.08 -17.79 21.56
C CYS A 242 15.31 -16.86 21.50
N PRO A 243 16.00 -16.66 22.63
CA PRO A 243 17.31 -16.00 22.64
C PRO A 243 18.29 -16.65 21.66
N PRO A 244 19.15 -15.86 20.99
CA PRO A 244 20.07 -16.38 19.96
C PRO A 244 21.06 -17.44 20.45
N ASP A 245 21.38 -17.43 21.73
CA ASP A 245 22.32 -18.32 22.43
C ASP A 245 21.70 -19.64 22.88
N PHE A 246 20.37 -19.78 22.80
CA PHE A 246 19.71 -21.05 23.16
C PHE A 246 20.14 -22.18 22.20
N PRO A 247 20.55 -23.35 22.72
CA PRO A 247 21.02 -24.47 21.89
C PRO A 247 19.88 -25.08 21.05
N VAL A 248 18.64 -25.09 21.57
CA VAL A 248 17.46 -25.66 20.91
C VAL A 248 16.30 -24.67 20.98
N CYS A 249 15.48 -24.61 19.93
CA CYS A 249 14.27 -23.80 19.94
C CYS A 249 13.20 -24.41 20.87
N VAL A 250 12.70 -23.60 21.80
CA VAL A 250 11.68 -24.03 22.81
C VAL A 250 10.37 -23.22 22.67
N CYS A 251 10.30 -22.22 21.77
CA CYS A 251 9.11 -21.39 21.64
C CYS A 251 7.94 -22.07 20.92
N GLY A 252 8.17 -23.18 20.22
CA GLY A 252 7.13 -23.90 19.48
C GLY A 252 6.59 -23.19 18.23
N ASN A 253 7.10 -21.99 17.89
CA ASN A 253 6.64 -21.26 16.72
C ASN A 253 7.09 -21.94 15.42
N ILE A 254 6.14 -22.12 14.50
CA ILE A 254 6.33 -22.81 13.23
C ILE A 254 6.28 -21.78 12.10
N SER A 255 7.18 -21.93 11.12
CA SER A 255 7.15 -21.11 9.90
C SER A 255 5.87 -21.34 9.12
N LYS A 256 5.23 -20.24 8.68
CA LYS A 256 4.04 -20.31 7.82
C LYS A 256 4.40 -20.34 6.32
N GLY A 257 5.69 -20.23 5.99
CA GLY A 257 6.13 -20.19 4.60
C GLY A 257 7.49 -19.53 4.43
N TYR A 258 7.79 -19.09 3.22
CA TYR A 258 9.08 -18.52 2.89
C TYR A 258 8.98 -17.36 1.91
N GLN A 259 9.98 -16.47 1.95
CA GLN A 259 10.13 -15.39 0.98
C GLN A 259 10.67 -15.95 -0.33
N LEU A 260 9.85 -15.97 -1.38
CA LEU A 260 10.28 -16.34 -2.73
C LEU A 260 11.32 -15.33 -3.25
N THR A 261 11.14 -14.06 -2.93
CA THR A 261 12.03 -12.96 -3.31
C THR A 261 12.80 -12.46 -2.10
N LYS A 262 13.98 -12.99 -1.81
CA LYS A 262 14.84 -12.48 -0.71
C LYS A 262 15.27 -11.03 -0.92
N LYS A 263 15.49 -10.63 -2.18
CA LYS A 263 15.64 -9.23 -2.62
C LYS A 263 14.38 -8.83 -3.38
N PRO A 264 13.93 -7.58 -3.31
CA PRO A 264 12.78 -7.16 -4.10
C PRO A 264 13.09 -7.25 -5.60
N ILE A 265 12.09 -7.60 -6.40
CA ILE A 265 12.16 -7.46 -7.85
C ILE A 265 11.91 -6.00 -8.17
N LEU A 266 12.78 -5.42 -8.97
CA LEU A 266 12.69 -4.02 -9.43
C LEU A 266 12.15 -3.97 -10.86
N PRO A 267 11.55 -2.85 -11.30
CA PRO A 267 11.10 -2.71 -12.67
C PRO A 267 12.26 -2.82 -13.66
N THR A 268 11.99 -3.41 -14.81
CA THR A 268 12.95 -3.51 -15.91
C THR A 268 13.12 -2.15 -16.60
N GLU A 269 14.19 -2.00 -17.39
CA GLU A 269 14.39 -0.78 -18.20
C GLU A 269 13.22 -0.57 -19.17
N GLU A 270 12.73 -1.64 -19.80
CA GLU A 270 11.57 -1.58 -20.70
C GLU A 270 10.31 -1.08 -19.99
N GLU A 271 10.08 -1.50 -18.74
CA GLU A 271 8.95 -1.01 -17.95
C GLU A 271 9.13 0.46 -17.57
N LEU A 272 10.34 0.87 -17.21
CA LEU A 272 10.64 2.26 -16.88
C LEU A 272 10.45 3.21 -18.06
N GLU A 273 10.71 2.75 -19.28
CA GLU A 273 10.45 3.51 -20.51
C GLU A 273 8.95 3.71 -20.74
N LYS A 274 8.15 2.65 -20.54
CA LYS A 274 6.70 2.66 -20.74
C LYS A 274 5.94 3.33 -19.59
N ASN A 275 6.42 3.14 -18.35
CA ASN A 275 5.78 3.62 -17.13
C ASN A 275 6.79 4.23 -16.16
N LYS A 276 7.06 5.51 -16.32
CA LYS A 276 8.01 6.23 -15.46
C LYS A 276 7.60 6.25 -13.96
N ARG A 277 6.32 5.99 -13.64
CA ARG A 277 5.82 5.94 -12.27
C ARG A 277 6.27 4.67 -11.54
N SER A 278 6.62 3.61 -12.26
CA SER A 278 7.14 2.37 -11.68
C SER A 278 8.56 2.48 -11.09
N LYS A 279 9.26 3.62 -11.28
CA LYS A 279 10.66 3.80 -10.87
C LYS A 279 10.96 3.43 -9.41
N SER A 280 10.00 3.63 -8.52
CA SER A 280 10.15 3.33 -7.09
C SER A 280 9.55 1.98 -6.70
N ALA A 281 8.96 1.26 -7.65
CA ALA A 281 8.27 -0.01 -7.39
C ALA A 281 9.24 -1.10 -6.92
N LYS A 282 8.78 -1.89 -5.95
CA LYS A 282 9.49 -3.05 -5.42
C LYS A 282 8.49 -4.17 -5.19
N LEU A 283 8.62 -5.26 -5.92
CA LEU A 283 7.79 -6.43 -5.73
C LEU A 283 8.44 -7.41 -4.75
N ARG A 284 7.69 -7.81 -3.74
CA ARG A 284 8.03 -8.92 -2.82
C ARG A 284 6.96 -9.99 -2.86
N VAL A 285 7.39 -11.24 -2.80
CA VAL A 285 6.48 -12.39 -2.83
C VAL A 285 6.80 -13.32 -1.67
N PHE A 286 5.74 -13.70 -0.93
CA PHE A 286 5.75 -14.74 0.09
C PHE A 286 4.95 -15.94 -0.39
N VAL A 287 5.41 -17.15 -0.09
CA VAL A 287 4.74 -18.41 -0.42
C VAL A 287 4.33 -19.10 0.86
N ARG A 288 3.06 -19.50 0.96
CA ARG A 288 2.55 -20.30 2.08
C ARG A 288 3.17 -21.69 2.03
N ALA A 289 3.70 -22.17 3.16
CA ALA A 289 4.22 -23.53 3.25
C ALA A 289 3.11 -24.56 3.16
N THR A 290 3.43 -25.73 2.60
CA THR A 290 2.61 -26.91 2.70
C THR A 290 2.71 -27.53 4.10
N SER A 291 1.77 -28.39 4.47
CA SER A 291 1.80 -29.15 5.72
C SER A 291 3.10 -29.98 5.87
N GLU A 292 3.68 -30.44 4.77
CA GLU A 292 4.92 -31.22 4.75
C GLU A 292 6.19 -30.35 4.92
N THR A 293 6.14 -29.09 4.47
CA THR A 293 7.29 -28.16 4.50
C THR A 293 7.32 -27.23 5.71
N SER A 294 6.25 -27.22 6.51
CA SER A 294 6.14 -26.44 7.75
C SER A 294 7.07 -27.00 8.82
N GLN A 295 8.26 -26.44 8.97
CA GLN A 295 9.24 -26.85 9.99
C GLN A 295 9.60 -25.70 10.93
N PRO A 296 9.98 -26.00 12.21
CA PRO A 296 10.56 -24.99 13.09
C PRO A 296 11.88 -24.48 12.49
N VAL A 297 11.85 -23.28 11.93
CA VAL A 297 13.03 -22.71 11.27
C VAL A 297 13.68 -21.68 12.18
N ARG A 298 14.95 -21.92 12.55
CA ARG A 298 15.82 -20.92 13.19
C ARG A 298 16.35 -19.92 12.18
N ARG A 299 16.56 -18.67 12.63
CA ARG A 299 17.43 -17.75 11.90
C ARG A 299 18.82 -18.42 11.79
N SER A 300 19.29 -18.65 10.58
CA SER A 300 20.71 -18.85 10.34
C SER A 300 21.46 -17.61 10.84
N ARG A 301 22.54 -17.81 11.58
CA ARG A 301 23.45 -16.77 12.06
C ARG A 301 23.98 -15.90 10.92
#